data_b11bb36ca2c9a5f93d8a1368551c822d
#
_entry.id   b11bb36ca2c9a5f93d8a1368551c822d
#
_cell.length_a   1.000
_cell.length_b   1.000
_cell.length_c   1.000
_cell.angle_alpha   90.00
_cell.angle_beta   90.00
_cell.angle_gamma   90.00
#
_symmetry.space_group_name_H-M   'P 1'
#
loop_
_entity.id
_entity.type
_entity.pdbx_description
1 polymer ?
#
loop_
_entity_poly.entity_id
_entity_poly.type
_entity_poly.pdbx_seq_one_letter_code
_entity_poly.pdbx_strand_id
1 'polypeptide(L)'
;AKKLVKAYNNNKLINPIPDKFCKNIKLAHKLRLLCESKIKDTKVGFKAGGTIIALLKKLKEKEPFHSTVFGKNLIKSGGRVKINKYALGTEVEVYYIIKKKFFDFKGRLNSKNITKFITHMGPCIEVVGFRQKKKGIKYLGDLCSDFGVNIKFIIGTKKKFKKINFGNLKTNLKNKKGLNVNGNTNTVYVNPLNSLRFVLNKIRKEKVSLDKDFYVFTGSTVGVVPIKSK
;
A
#
# COMPACT_ATOMS: atom_id res chain seq x y z
N ALA A 1 11.73 4.99 15.90
CA ALA A 1 10.55 4.13 15.97
C ALA A 1 9.51 4.64 16.98
N LYS A 2 9.84 4.82 18.27
CA LYS A 2 8.86 5.21 19.34
C LYS A 2 7.98 6.40 18.95
N LYS A 3 8.54 7.49 18.40
CA LYS A 3 7.79 8.68 17.96
C LYS A 3 6.78 8.37 16.84
N LEU A 4 7.17 7.59 15.82
CA LEU A 4 6.29 7.19 14.71
C LEU A 4 5.15 6.28 15.20
N VAL A 5 5.44 5.32 16.08
CA VAL A 5 4.43 4.44 16.67
C VAL A 5 3.43 5.25 17.52
N LYS A 6 3.91 6.20 18.32
CA LYS A 6 3.04 7.11 19.07
C LYS A 6 2.17 7.96 18.14
N ALA A 7 2.73 8.48 17.03
CA ALA A 7 1.98 9.21 16.03
C ALA A 7 0.89 8.34 15.38
N TYR A 8 1.24 7.09 15.02
CA TYR A 8 0.32 6.12 14.44
C TYR A 8 -0.86 5.80 15.38
N ASN A 9 -0.60 5.66 16.68
CA ASN A 9 -1.62 5.31 17.66
C ASN A 9 -2.48 6.52 18.08
N ASN A 10 -1.87 7.68 18.27
CA ASN A 10 -2.51 8.86 18.89
C ASN A 10 -2.97 9.90 17.87
N ASN A 11 -2.84 9.64 16.59
CA ASN A 11 -3.27 10.55 15.53
C ASN A 11 -2.65 11.96 15.63
N LYS A 12 -1.37 12.06 16.05
CA LYS A 12 -0.62 13.33 16.20
C LYS A 12 0.54 13.40 15.22
N LEU A 13 0.65 14.53 14.50
CA LEU A 13 1.81 14.80 13.65
C LEU A 13 3.07 15.00 14.50
N ILE A 14 4.15 14.40 14.06
CA ILE A 14 5.50 14.60 14.64
C ILE A 14 6.38 15.42 13.70
N ASN A 15 7.48 15.94 14.22
CA ASN A 15 8.52 16.52 13.37
C ASN A 15 9.12 15.43 12.46
N PRO A 16 9.63 15.80 11.27
CA PRO A 16 10.23 14.85 10.36
C PRO A 16 11.33 14.03 11.05
N ILE A 17 11.41 12.75 10.73
CA ILE A 17 12.56 11.92 11.11
C ILE A 17 13.77 12.35 10.29
N PRO A 18 15.00 12.20 10.82
CA PRO A 18 16.21 12.61 10.11
C PRO A 18 16.35 11.92 8.75
N ASP A 19 16.76 12.69 7.75
CA ASP A 19 16.92 12.24 6.34
C ASP A 19 17.79 11.00 6.20
N LYS A 20 18.78 10.79 7.08
CA LYS A 20 19.63 9.60 7.09
C LYS A 20 18.84 8.28 7.12
N PHE A 21 17.65 8.26 7.73
CA PHE A 21 16.79 7.06 7.76
C PHE A 21 15.93 6.91 6.49
N CYS A 22 15.70 7.99 5.74
CA CYS A 22 14.87 7.99 4.54
C CYS A 22 15.69 7.91 3.25
N LYS A 23 16.89 8.51 3.23
CA LYS A 23 17.81 8.52 2.08
C LYS A 23 18.24 7.11 1.68
N ASN A 24 18.38 6.20 2.63
CA ASN A 24 18.74 4.82 2.39
C ASN A 24 17.50 3.93 2.55
N ILE A 25 17.01 3.37 1.45
CA ILE A 25 15.79 2.53 1.45
C ILE A 25 15.91 1.30 2.37
N LYS A 26 17.10 0.72 2.55
CA LYS A 26 17.31 -0.41 3.47
C LYS A 26 17.14 0.02 4.92
N LEU A 27 17.61 1.23 5.30
CA LEU A 27 17.38 1.78 6.63
C LEU A 27 15.92 2.16 6.86
N ALA A 28 15.25 2.71 5.84
CA ALA A 28 13.83 2.99 5.89
C ALA A 28 12.99 1.71 6.13
N HIS A 29 13.35 0.61 5.45
CA HIS A 29 12.74 -0.70 5.70
C HIS A 29 12.99 -1.22 7.12
N LYS A 30 14.22 -1.12 7.63
CA LYS A 30 14.53 -1.52 9.01
C LYS A 30 13.70 -0.70 10.02
N LEU A 31 13.60 0.61 9.80
CA LEU A 31 12.80 1.48 10.66
C LEU A 31 11.30 1.12 10.59
N ARG A 32 10.77 0.87 9.39
CA ARG A 32 9.39 0.40 9.19
C ARG A 32 9.14 -0.89 9.97
N LEU A 33 9.94 -1.93 9.78
CA LEU A 33 9.80 -3.21 10.48
C LEU A 33 9.82 -3.03 11.99
N LEU A 34 10.74 -2.21 12.51
CA LEU A 34 10.81 -1.89 13.94
C LEU A 34 9.58 -1.12 14.45
N CYS A 35 8.96 -0.28 13.61
CA CYS A 35 7.71 0.38 13.96
C CYS A 35 6.54 -0.61 13.94
N GLU A 36 6.42 -1.41 12.88
CA GLU A 36 5.36 -2.39 12.68
C GLU A 36 5.36 -3.46 13.77
N SER A 37 6.54 -3.89 14.28
CA SER A 37 6.64 -4.85 15.39
C SER A 37 6.09 -4.33 16.72
N LYS A 38 5.91 -3.01 16.85
CA LYS A 38 5.37 -2.36 18.05
C LYS A 38 3.89 -2.01 17.96
N ILE A 39 3.25 -2.32 16.84
CA ILE A 39 1.80 -2.10 16.67
C ILE A 39 1.06 -3.30 17.24
N LYS A 40 0.22 -3.03 18.25
CA LYS A 40 -0.69 -4.03 18.85
C LYS A 40 -1.99 -4.05 18.05
N ASP A 41 -1.97 -4.72 16.89
CA ASP A 41 -3.14 -4.89 16.02
C ASP A 41 -2.91 -6.08 15.08
N THR A 42 -3.97 -6.73 14.64
CA THR A 42 -3.91 -7.87 13.75
C THR A 42 -3.37 -7.45 12.37
N LYS A 43 -2.35 -8.13 11.89
CA LYS A 43 -1.89 -7.99 10.50
C LYS A 43 -2.87 -8.67 9.57
N VAL A 44 -3.41 -7.94 8.61
CA VAL A 44 -4.44 -8.44 7.68
C VAL A 44 -3.97 -8.47 6.23
N GLY A 45 -2.78 -7.95 5.96
CA GLY A 45 -2.21 -7.95 4.63
C GLY A 45 -1.02 -7.02 4.47
N PHE A 46 -0.73 -6.73 3.21
CA PHE A 46 0.42 -5.91 2.81
C PHE A 46 0.01 -4.98 1.66
N LYS A 47 0.76 -3.90 1.51
CA LYS A 47 0.63 -3.01 0.36
C LYS A 47 1.97 -2.84 -0.36
N ALA A 48 1.93 -2.59 -1.67
CA ALA A 48 3.02 -1.99 -2.41
C ALA A 48 2.85 -0.46 -2.44
N GLY A 49 3.94 0.27 -2.39
CA GLY A 49 3.93 1.72 -2.55
C GLY A 49 5.09 2.21 -3.40
N GLY A 50 4.93 3.39 -4.04
CA GLY A 50 5.91 3.87 -4.99
C GLY A 50 5.93 3.05 -6.28
N THR A 51 4.80 2.55 -6.73
CA THR A 51 4.68 1.62 -7.86
C THR A 51 4.70 2.30 -9.23
N ILE A 52 4.59 3.63 -9.27
CA ILE A 52 4.65 4.41 -10.51
C ILE A 52 6.09 4.47 -11.00
N ILE A 53 6.36 3.93 -12.19
CA ILE A 53 7.73 3.84 -12.76
C ILE A 53 8.39 5.21 -12.90
N ALA A 54 7.65 6.24 -13.31
CA ALA A 54 8.18 7.60 -13.41
C ALA A 54 8.64 8.15 -12.04
N LEU A 55 7.91 7.84 -10.95
CA LEU A 55 8.29 8.20 -9.59
C LEU A 55 9.57 7.48 -9.17
N LEU A 56 9.68 6.18 -9.44
CA LEU A 56 10.88 5.40 -9.13
C LEU A 56 12.11 5.97 -9.85
N LYS A 57 11.98 6.26 -11.16
CA LYS A 57 13.06 6.89 -11.94
C LYS A 57 13.47 8.25 -11.35
N LYS A 58 12.49 9.11 -11.01
CA LYS A 58 12.74 10.42 -10.39
C LYS A 58 13.49 10.30 -9.07
N LEU A 59 13.16 9.29 -8.26
CA LEU A 59 13.78 9.04 -6.96
C LEU A 59 15.05 8.17 -7.06
N LYS A 60 15.47 7.79 -8.28
CA LYS A 60 16.63 6.91 -8.55
C LYS A 60 16.52 5.56 -7.86
N GLU A 61 15.31 5.02 -7.76
CA GLU A 61 15.02 3.72 -7.16
C GLU A 61 14.66 2.68 -8.23
N LYS A 62 15.06 1.43 -7.99
CA LYS A 62 14.87 0.33 -8.95
C LYS A 62 13.57 -0.44 -8.74
N GLU A 63 13.03 -0.40 -7.53
CA GLU A 63 11.85 -1.19 -7.16
C GLU A 63 10.97 -0.44 -6.15
N PRO A 64 9.66 -0.78 -6.07
CA PRO A 64 8.76 -0.25 -5.07
C PRO A 64 9.19 -0.64 -3.65
N PHE A 65 8.48 -0.14 -2.65
CA PHE A 65 8.54 -0.67 -1.29
C PHE A 65 7.25 -1.40 -0.93
N HIS A 66 7.23 -2.08 0.21
CA HIS A 66 6.03 -2.67 0.79
C HIS A 66 5.91 -2.31 2.26
N SER A 67 4.69 -2.42 2.80
CA SER A 67 4.42 -2.27 4.23
C SER A 67 3.26 -3.15 4.68
N THR A 68 3.17 -3.39 5.99
CA THR A 68 2.07 -4.14 6.61
C THR A 68 0.80 -3.30 6.66
N VAL A 69 -0.34 -3.95 6.43
CA VAL A 69 -1.67 -3.39 6.65
C VAL A 69 -2.27 -4.08 7.87
N PHE A 70 -2.75 -3.26 8.81
CA PHE A 70 -3.35 -3.74 10.06
C PHE A 70 -4.89 -3.68 10.00
N GLY A 71 -5.55 -4.47 10.84
CA GLY A 71 -7.01 -4.61 10.85
C GLY A 71 -7.75 -3.28 10.97
N LYS A 72 -7.27 -2.40 11.84
CA LYS A 72 -7.84 -1.04 12.01
C LYS A 72 -7.72 -0.14 10.76
N ASN A 73 -6.89 -0.50 9.79
CA ASN A 73 -6.79 0.26 8.55
C ASN A 73 -7.87 -0.11 7.54
N LEU A 74 -8.58 -1.25 7.70
CA LEU A 74 -9.61 -1.69 6.76
C LEU A 74 -10.98 -1.10 7.12
N ILE A 75 -11.70 -0.66 6.09
CA ILE A 75 -13.08 -0.18 6.18
C ILE A 75 -13.88 -0.82 5.05
N LYS A 76 -15.08 -1.28 5.36
CA LYS A 76 -16.01 -1.81 4.35
C LYS A 76 -16.55 -0.67 3.46
N SER A 77 -16.92 -0.99 2.22
CA SER A 77 -17.63 -0.06 1.34
C SER A 77 -18.90 0.46 2.00
N GLY A 78 -19.20 1.75 1.79
CA GLY A 78 -20.27 2.46 2.49
C GLY A 78 -19.89 2.97 3.88
N GLY A 79 -18.75 2.56 4.43
CA GLY A 79 -18.26 3.02 5.72
C GLY A 79 -17.81 4.49 5.69
N ARG A 80 -17.82 5.13 6.86
CA ARG A 80 -17.35 6.51 7.03
C ARG A 80 -15.90 6.54 7.46
N VAL A 81 -15.09 7.40 6.85
CA VAL A 81 -13.71 7.66 7.23
C VAL A 81 -13.62 9.06 7.82
N LYS A 82 -13.26 9.15 9.10
CA LYS A 82 -12.91 10.43 9.70
C LYS A 82 -11.57 10.87 9.12
N ILE A 83 -11.59 11.92 8.32
CA ILE A 83 -10.40 12.56 7.80
C ILE A 83 -9.68 13.26 8.95
N ASN A 84 -8.41 13.00 9.07
CA ASN A 84 -7.54 13.62 10.07
C ASN A 84 -6.48 14.48 9.37
N LYS A 85 -5.70 15.22 10.15
CA LYS A 85 -4.62 16.07 9.65
C LYS A 85 -3.45 15.33 8.97
N TYR A 86 -3.44 14.00 8.96
CA TYR A 86 -2.50 13.21 8.20
C TYR A 86 -2.92 13.01 6.75
N ALA A 87 -4.23 13.04 6.49
CA ALA A 87 -4.78 12.72 5.18
C ALA A 87 -4.37 13.76 4.15
N LEU A 88 -3.67 13.31 3.12
CA LEU A 88 -3.23 14.10 1.98
C LEU A 88 -4.14 13.89 0.78
N GLY A 89 -4.61 12.67 0.57
CA GLY A 89 -5.39 12.32 -0.60
C GLY A 89 -5.93 10.90 -0.58
N THR A 90 -6.53 10.55 -1.69
CA THR A 90 -7.04 9.20 -1.97
C THR A 90 -6.38 8.63 -3.20
N GLU A 91 -6.22 7.32 -3.24
CA GLU A 91 -5.74 6.54 -4.36
C GLU A 91 -6.75 5.45 -4.71
N VAL A 92 -6.84 5.09 -5.99
CA VAL A 92 -7.62 3.92 -6.45
C VAL A 92 -6.67 2.78 -6.72
N GLU A 93 -6.94 1.64 -6.11
CA GLU A 93 -6.10 0.46 -6.25
C GLU A 93 -6.89 -0.80 -6.59
N VAL A 94 -6.19 -1.80 -7.11
CA VAL A 94 -6.66 -3.18 -7.16
C VAL A 94 -6.08 -3.92 -5.95
N TYR A 95 -6.94 -4.65 -5.23
CA TYR A 95 -6.48 -5.58 -4.21
C TYR A 95 -6.70 -7.03 -4.64
N TYR A 96 -5.87 -7.91 -4.10
CA TYR A 96 -6.02 -9.36 -4.17
C TYR A 96 -6.14 -9.96 -2.78
N ILE A 97 -6.91 -11.05 -2.65
CA ILE A 97 -6.91 -11.89 -1.46
C ILE A 97 -6.10 -13.13 -1.78
N ILE A 98 -5.07 -13.36 -0.98
CA ILE A 98 -4.08 -14.40 -1.18
C ILE A 98 -4.30 -15.51 -0.16
N LYS A 99 -4.30 -16.76 -0.62
CA LYS A 99 -4.41 -17.94 0.24
C LYS A 99 -3.25 -18.00 1.24
N LYS A 100 -3.53 -18.28 2.51
CA LYS A 100 -2.54 -18.60 3.53
C LYS A 100 -1.52 -19.64 3.05
N LYS A 101 -1.96 -20.65 2.30
CA LYS A 101 -1.12 -21.71 1.71
C LYS A 101 0.05 -21.17 0.86
N PHE A 102 0.03 -19.90 0.48
CA PHE A 102 1.18 -19.25 -0.17
C PHE A 102 2.46 -19.37 0.66
N PHE A 103 2.40 -19.32 1.98
CA PHE A 103 3.58 -19.37 2.85
C PHE A 103 4.27 -20.75 2.85
N ASP A 104 3.56 -21.81 2.44
CA ASP A 104 4.11 -23.17 2.31
C ASP A 104 4.87 -23.36 0.99
N PHE A 105 4.68 -22.45 0.02
CA PHE A 105 5.27 -22.56 -1.31
C PHE A 105 6.74 -22.18 -1.31
N LYS A 106 7.62 -23.12 -1.63
CA LYS A 106 9.09 -22.92 -1.68
C LYS A 106 9.63 -22.56 -3.07
N GLY A 107 8.83 -22.73 -4.11
CA GLY A 107 9.25 -22.50 -5.49
C GLY A 107 9.47 -21.03 -5.85
N ARG A 108 10.05 -20.76 -7.02
CA ARG A 108 10.20 -19.41 -7.56
C ARG A 108 8.85 -18.87 -8.04
N LEU A 109 8.46 -17.67 -7.58
CA LEU A 109 7.26 -16.99 -8.05
C LEU A 109 7.45 -16.40 -9.44
N ASN A 110 6.48 -16.67 -10.31
CA ASN A 110 6.39 -16.11 -11.65
C ASN A 110 4.93 -15.73 -11.99
N SER A 111 4.69 -15.14 -13.16
CA SER A 111 3.36 -14.71 -13.58
C SER A 111 2.34 -15.86 -13.76
N LYS A 112 2.82 -17.08 -14.02
CA LYS A 112 1.95 -18.27 -14.21
C LYS A 112 1.50 -18.85 -12.87
N ASN A 113 2.42 -19.01 -11.90
CA ASN A 113 2.10 -19.67 -10.64
C ASN A 113 1.53 -18.76 -9.55
N ILE A 114 1.79 -17.45 -9.62
CA ILE A 114 1.28 -16.50 -8.63
C ILE A 114 -0.25 -16.48 -8.56
N THR A 115 -0.92 -16.65 -9.69
CA THR A 115 -2.39 -16.64 -9.78
C THR A 115 -3.06 -17.79 -9.04
N LYS A 116 -2.34 -18.90 -8.82
CA LYS A 116 -2.85 -20.07 -8.05
C LYS A 116 -3.13 -19.73 -6.59
N PHE A 117 -2.50 -18.69 -6.08
CA PHE A 117 -2.68 -18.22 -4.69
C PHE A 117 -3.77 -17.17 -4.54
N ILE A 118 -4.29 -16.61 -5.62
CA ILE A 118 -5.33 -15.58 -5.56
C ILE A 118 -6.70 -16.25 -5.45
N THR A 119 -7.47 -15.89 -4.42
CA THR A 119 -8.86 -16.35 -4.27
C THR A 119 -9.86 -15.33 -4.82
N HIS A 120 -9.64 -14.06 -4.48
CA HIS A 120 -10.53 -12.96 -4.84
C HIS A 120 -9.73 -11.72 -5.22
N MET A 121 -10.42 -10.80 -5.84
CA MET A 121 -9.92 -9.48 -6.20
C MET A 121 -11.03 -8.43 -6.11
N GLY A 122 -10.65 -7.18 -6.08
CA GLY A 122 -11.60 -6.07 -6.12
C GLY A 122 -10.90 -4.72 -6.15
N PRO A 123 -11.68 -3.63 -6.35
CA PRO A 123 -11.19 -2.27 -6.20
C PRO A 123 -11.14 -1.87 -4.74
N CYS A 124 -10.25 -0.95 -4.40
CA CYS A 124 -10.30 -0.23 -3.13
C CYS A 124 -9.90 1.23 -3.31
N ILE A 125 -10.22 2.03 -2.30
CA ILE A 125 -9.72 3.39 -2.15
C ILE A 125 -8.77 3.39 -0.95
N GLU A 126 -7.51 3.75 -1.17
CA GLU A 126 -6.57 4.03 -0.09
C GLU A 126 -6.66 5.51 0.28
N VAL A 127 -6.75 5.80 1.58
CA VAL A 127 -6.52 7.14 2.13
C VAL A 127 -5.06 7.19 2.57
N VAL A 128 -4.30 8.11 1.98
CA VAL A 128 -2.86 8.24 2.22
C VAL A 128 -2.51 9.51 2.97
N GLY A 129 -1.43 9.48 3.74
CA GLY A 129 -0.93 10.65 4.44
C GLY A 129 0.27 10.38 5.34
N PHE A 130 1.07 11.43 5.57
CA PHE A 130 2.22 11.37 6.46
C PHE A 130 1.84 11.59 7.92
N ARG A 131 2.45 10.84 8.82
CA ARG A 131 2.43 11.10 10.28
C ARG A 131 3.47 12.11 10.70
N GLN A 132 4.19 12.64 9.75
CA GLN A 132 5.24 13.64 9.90
C GLN A 132 4.84 14.95 9.23
N LYS A 133 5.28 16.09 9.78
CA LYS A 133 5.13 17.43 9.17
C LYS A 133 6.05 17.55 7.95
N LYS A 134 5.75 16.82 6.88
CA LYS A 134 6.52 16.82 5.63
C LYS A 134 5.81 17.60 4.52
N LYS A 135 6.62 18.29 3.70
CA LYS A 135 6.17 18.92 2.45
C LYS A 135 6.78 18.14 1.27
N GLY A 136 6.01 17.17 0.74
CA GLY A 136 6.43 16.38 -0.41
C GLY A 136 7.33 15.18 -0.09
N ILE A 137 7.77 14.50 -1.15
CA ILE A 137 8.59 13.28 -1.13
C ILE A 137 9.96 13.63 -1.66
N LYS A 138 11.01 13.43 -0.87
CA LYS A 138 12.40 13.61 -1.25
C LYS A 138 13.07 12.28 -1.58
N TYR A 139 12.72 11.24 -0.85
CA TYR A 139 13.23 9.87 -0.99
C TYR A 139 12.09 8.86 -0.96
N LEU A 140 12.25 7.71 -1.61
CA LEU A 140 11.28 6.61 -1.48
C LEU A 140 11.15 6.14 -0.03
N GLY A 141 12.23 6.21 0.72
CA GLY A 141 12.24 5.90 2.15
C GLY A 141 11.38 6.83 3.01
N ASP A 142 10.99 8.02 2.53
CA ASP A 142 10.02 8.89 3.21
C ASP A 142 8.67 8.19 3.33
N LEU A 143 8.24 7.55 2.26
CA LEU A 143 6.99 6.77 2.22
C LEU A 143 7.14 5.49 3.02
N CYS A 144 8.21 4.73 2.77
CA CYS A 144 8.45 3.43 3.38
C CYS A 144 8.51 3.53 4.91
N SER A 145 9.30 4.48 5.46
CA SER A 145 9.52 4.61 6.90
C SER A 145 8.28 5.03 7.70
N ASP A 146 7.30 5.66 7.05
CA ASP A 146 6.05 6.12 7.65
C ASP A 146 4.89 5.14 7.42
N PHE A 147 5.12 3.86 7.70
CA PHE A 147 4.12 2.78 7.53
C PHE A 147 3.55 2.71 6.11
N GLY A 148 4.35 3.06 5.08
CA GLY A 148 3.87 3.15 3.71
C GLY A 148 2.85 4.26 3.46
N VAL A 149 2.80 5.26 4.35
CA VAL A 149 1.86 6.38 4.37
C VAL A 149 0.38 5.99 4.33
N ASN A 150 0.06 4.72 4.59
CA ASN A 150 -1.33 4.26 4.61
C ASN A 150 -2.06 4.76 5.87
N ILE A 151 -3.31 5.21 5.69
CA ILE A 151 -4.21 5.59 6.78
C ILE A 151 -5.38 4.61 6.82
N LYS A 152 -6.11 4.46 5.72
CA LYS A 152 -7.27 3.57 5.60
C LYS A 152 -7.35 2.97 4.19
N PHE A 153 -7.94 1.78 4.11
CA PHE A 153 -8.32 1.12 2.87
C PHE A 153 -9.83 0.86 2.91
N ILE A 154 -10.58 1.50 2.03
CA ILE A 154 -12.01 1.26 1.83
C ILE A 154 -12.15 0.14 0.81
N ILE A 155 -12.57 -1.02 1.27
CA ILE A 155 -12.64 -2.24 0.47
C ILE A 155 -13.92 -2.26 -0.35
N GLY A 156 -13.78 -2.25 -1.66
CA GLY A 156 -14.90 -2.39 -2.60
C GLY A 156 -15.37 -3.84 -2.77
N THR A 157 -16.27 -4.06 -3.71
CA THR A 157 -16.89 -5.37 -3.95
C THR A 157 -15.85 -6.44 -4.25
N LYS A 158 -15.87 -7.50 -3.45
CA LYS A 158 -15.04 -8.68 -3.62
C LYS A 158 -15.63 -9.60 -4.70
N LYS A 159 -14.83 -9.96 -5.71
CA LYS A 159 -15.19 -10.93 -6.75
C LYS A 159 -14.21 -12.10 -6.76
N LYS A 160 -14.68 -13.30 -7.08
CA LYS A 160 -13.78 -14.45 -7.33
C LYS A 160 -12.75 -14.07 -8.38
N PHE A 161 -11.51 -14.49 -8.19
CA PHE A 161 -10.45 -14.21 -9.15
C PHE A 161 -10.76 -14.83 -10.51
N LYS A 162 -10.66 -14.02 -11.55
CA LYS A 162 -10.69 -14.45 -12.95
C LYS A 162 -9.43 -13.95 -13.64
N LYS A 163 -8.83 -14.76 -14.48
CA LYS A 163 -7.68 -14.35 -15.29
C LYS A 163 -8.15 -13.43 -16.40
N ILE A 164 -7.81 -12.16 -16.32
CA ILE A 164 -8.10 -11.13 -17.31
C ILE A 164 -6.81 -10.36 -17.62
N ASN A 165 -6.85 -9.45 -18.57
CA ASN A 165 -5.73 -8.55 -18.84
C ASN A 165 -5.63 -7.46 -17.74
N PHE A 166 -4.88 -7.75 -16.68
CA PHE A 166 -4.67 -6.80 -15.58
C PHE A 166 -3.77 -5.63 -15.94
N GLY A 167 -3.08 -5.66 -17.06
CA GLY A 167 -2.18 -4.58 -17.48
C GLY A 167 -2.90 -3.39 -18.12
N ASN A 168 -4.22 -3.44 -18.34
CA ASN A 168 -4.95 -2.38 -19.02
C ASN A 168 -6.41 -2.26 -18.56
N LEU A 169 -6.64 -2.28 -17.25
CA LEU A 169 -7.96 -2.00 -16.69
C LEU A 169 -8.12 -0.49 -16.47
N LYS A 170 -9.17 0.07 -17.05
CA LYS A 170 -9.56 1.46 -16.78
C LYS A 170 -10.15 1.57 -15.38
N THR A 171 -9.76 2.59 -14.65
CA THR A 171 -10.28 2.94 -13.31
C THR A 171 -10.79 4.37 -13.32
N ASN A 172 -11.73 4.67 -12.43
CA ASN A 172 -12.27 6.03 -12.34
C ASN A 172 -12.61 6.35 -10.89
N LEU A 173 -12.21 7.53 -10.43
CA LEU A 173 -12.56 8.10 -9.13
C LEU A 173 -13.48 9.30 -9.33
N LYS A 174 -14.71 9.19 -8.84
CA LYS A 174 -15.72 10.25 -8.91
C LYS A 174 -16.24 10.63 -7.52
N ASN A 175 -16.68 11.86 -7.37
CA ASN A 175 -17.46 12.28 -6.21
C ASN A 175 -18.63 13.17 -6.62
N LYS A 176 -19.56 13.41 -5.68
CA LYS A 176 -20.75 14.25 -5.89
C LYS A 176 -20.43 15.74 -6.14
N LYS A 177 -19.17 16.19 -5.95
CA LYS A 177 -18.73 17.58 -6.12
C LYS A 177 -17.99 17.81 -7.45
N GLY A 178 -18.18 16.94 -8.45
CA GLY A 178 -17.62 17.09 -9.77
C GLY A 178 -16.19 16.53 -9.95
N LEU A 179 -15.57 15.94 -8.93
CA LEU A 179 -14.31 15.23 -9.13
C LEU A 179 -14.53 14.05 -10.08
N ASN A 180 -13.70 13.95 -11.12
CA ASN A 180 -13.71 12.85 -12.08
C ASN A 180 -12.28 12.61 -12.57
N VAL A 181 -11.63 11.59 -12.03
CA VAL A 181 -10.24 11.25 -12.36
C VAL A 181 -10.18 9.87 -12.95
N ASN A 182 -9.67 9.77 -14.16
CA ASN A 182 -9.45 8.51 -14.85
C ASN A 182 -8.06 7.97 -14.57
N GLY A 183 -7.94 6.66 -14.49
CA GLY A 183 -6.69 5.95 -14.30
C GLY A 183 -6.63 4.66 -15.09
N ASN A 184 -5.48 3.99 -14.99
CA ASN A 184 -5.27 2.71 -15.64
C ASN A 184 -4.31 1.86 -14.80
N THR A 185 -4.53 0.56 -14.77
CA THR A 185 -3.70 -0.38 -14.01
C THR A 185 -2.28 -0.55 -14.57
N ASN A 186 -2.01 -0.12 -15.81
CA ASN A 186 -0.64 -0.12 -16.37
C ASN A 186 0.32 0.81 -15.61
N THR A 187 -0.19 1.77 -14.86
CA THR A 187 0.61 2.64 -13.99
C THR A 187 1.17 1.89 -12.77
N VAL A 188 0.56 0.77 -12.40
CA VAL A 188 0.88 -0.01 -11.21
C VAL A 188 2.01 -1.00 -11.50
N TYR A 189 3.24 -0.52 -11.46
CA TYR A 189 4.44 -1.33 -11.73
C TYR A 189 4.30 -2.13 -13.03
N VAL A 190 3.78 -1.47 -14.08
CA VAL A 190 3.41 -2.00 -15.40
C VAL A 190 2.17 -2.92 -15.36
N ASN A 191 1.99 -3.68 -14.28
CA ASN A 191 0.87 -4.59 -14.12
C ASN A 191 0.68 -4.92 -12.63
N PRO A 192 -0.54 -4.87 -12.07
CA PRO A 192 -0.81 -5.21 -10.67
C PRO A 192 -0.28 -6.59 -10.23
N LEU A 193 -0.22 -7.57 -11.14
CA LEU A 193 0.39 -8.87 -10.82
C LEU A 193 1.91 -8.79 -10.61
N ASN A 194 2.60 -7.85 -11.26
CA ASN A 194 4.03 -7.60 -10.98
C ASN A 194 4.21 -7.01 -9.57
N SER A 195 3.36 -6.05 -9.21
CA SER A 195 3.34 -5.48 -7.87
C SER A 195 3.02 -6.55 -6.81
N LEU A 196 2.01 -7.39 -7.06
CA LEU A 196 1.70 -8.54 -6.20
C LEU A 196 2.92 -9.45 -6.03
N ARG A 197 3.56 -9.85 -7.13
CA ARG A 197 4.77 -10.71 -7.11
C ARG A 197 5.89 -10.07 -6.31
N PHE A 198 6.09 -8.76 -6.47
CA PHE A 198 7.08 -8.01 -5.69
C PHE A 198 6.80 -8.13 -4.19
N VAL A 199 5.58 -7.82 -3.74
CA VAL A 199 5.20 -7.90 -2.32
C VAL A 199 5.39 -9.31 -1.78
N LEU A 200 4.87 -10.33 -2.48
CA LEU A 200 4.95 -11.73 -2.03
C LEU A 200 6.41 -12.22 -1.92
N ASN A 201 7.30 -11.82 -2.83
CA ASN A 201 8.72 -12.13 -2.72
C ASN A 201 9.38 -11.45 -1.53
N LYS A 202 9.01 -10.19 -1.23
CA LYS A 202 9.59 -9.43 -0.10
C LYS A 202 9.17 -10.02 1.24
N ILE A 203 7.88 -10.26 1.46
CA ILE A 203 7.39 -10.83 2.74
C ILE A 203 7.96 -12.22 2.99
N ARG A 204 8.14 -13.04 1.95
CA ARG A 204 8.80 -14.34 2.04
C ARG A 204 10.27 -14.21 2.44
N LYS A 205 11.01 -13.27 1.83
CA LYS A 205 12.41 -12.98 2.20
C LYS A 205 12.53 -12.48 3.64
N GLU A 206 11.55 -11.72 4.11
CA GLU A 206 11.49 -11.24 5.49
C GLU A 206 10.98 -12.32 6.48
N LYS A 207 10.65 -13.53 6.01
CA LYS A 207 10.09 -14.64 6.80
C LYS A 207 8.81 -14.25 7.55
N VAL A 208 8.02 -13.33 6.98
CA VAL A 208 6.72 -12.96 7.53
C VAL A 208 5.70 -13.99 7.11
N SER A 209 4.85 -14.44 8.06
CA SER A 209 3.71 -15.32 7.80
C SER A 209 2.46 -14.79 8.47
N LEU A 210 1.31 -15.17 7.94
CA LEU A 210 -0.01 -14.91 8.51
C LEU A 210 -0.77 -16.24 8.57
N ASP A 211 -1.63 -16.37 9.57
CA ASP A 211 -2.40 -17.59 9.85
C ASP A 211 -3.72 -17.69 9.06
N LYS A 212 -4.05 -16.64 8.30
CA LYS A 212 -5.28 -16.52 7.50
C LYS A 212 -4.97 -16.03 6.09
N ASP A 213 -5.94 -16.19 5.17
CA ASP A 213 -5.93 -15.50 3.88
C ASP A 213 -5.80 -14.00 4.09
N PHE A 214 -5.04 -13.33 3.23
CA PHE A 214 -4.64 -11.96 3.47
C PHE A 214 -4.76 -11.07 2.23
N TYR A 215 -4.89 -9.77 2.46
CA TYR A 215 -4.96 -8.77 1.42
C TYR A 215 -3.57 -8.39 0.89
N VAL A 216 -3.49 -8.14 -0.42
CA VAL A 216 -2.36 -7.41 -1.02
C VAL A 216 -2.92 -6.28 -1.87
N PHE A 217 -2.58 -5.05 -1.51
CA PHE A 217 -2.91 -3.81 -2.22
C PHE A 217 -1.75 -3.48 -3.15
N THR A 218 -2.04 -3.20 -4.41
CA THR A 218 -1.01 -3.26 -5.46
C THR A 218 -0.45 -1.91 -5.89
N GLY A 219 -1.01 -0.81 -5.41
CA GLY A 219 -0.57 0.54 -5.74
C GLY A 219 -1.58 1.29 -6.62
N SER A 220 -1.37 2.60 -6.70
CA SER A 220 -2.33 3.54 -7.29
C SER A 220 -2.41 3.47 -8.80
N THR A 221 -3.64 3.48 -9.30
CA THR A 221 -3.96 3.58 -10.74
C THR A 221 -4.17 5.01 -11.22
N VAL A 222 -4.32 5.97 -10.29
CA VAL A 222 -4.62 7.38 -10.57
C VAL A 222 -3.61 8.35 -9.94
N GLY A 223 -2.66 7.84 -9.13
CA GLY A 223 -1.83 8.67 -8.25
C GLY A 223 -2.62 9.17 -7.04
N VAL A 224 -2.02 10.08 -6.26
CA VAL A 224 -2.68 10.70 -5.10
C VAL A 224 -3.61 11.81 -5.57
N VAL A 225 -4.91 11.63 -5.35
CA VAL A 225 -5.93 12.65 -5.60
C VAL A 225 -6.17 13.41 -4.28
N PRO A 226 -5.83 14.71 -4.20
CA PRO A 226 -5.92 15.48 -2.96
C PRO A 226 -7.33 15.50 -2.36
N ILE A 227 -7.42 15.36 -1.04
CA ILE A 227 -8.63 15.63 -0.29
C ILE A 227 -8.63 17.12 0.03
N LYS A 228 -9.53 17.88 -0.61
CA LYS A 228 -9.74 19.29 -0.23
C LYS A 228 -10.45 19.30 1.13
N SER A 229 -9.76 19.80 2.18
CA SER A 229 -10.44 20.20 3.41
C SER A 229 -11.43 21.32 3.05
N LYS A 230 -12.63 21.24 3.60
CA LYS A 230 -13.52 22.42 3.64
C LYS A 230 -12.95 23.45 4.61
#